data_be6c6d7800073fa3ac37824ba64cb6e0
#
_entry.id   be6c6d7800073fa3ac37824ba64cb6e0
#
_cell.length_a   1.000
_cell.length_b   1.000
_cell.length_c   1.000
_cell.angle_alpha   90.00
_cell.angle_beta   90.00
_cell.angle_gamma   90.00
#
_symmetry.space_group_name_H-M   'P 1'
#
loop_
_entity.id
_entity.type
_entity.pdbx_description
1 polymer ?
#
loop_
_entity_poly.entity_id
_entity_poly.type
_entity_poly.pdbx_seq_one_letter_code
_entity_poly.pdbx_strand_id
1 'polypeptide(L)'
;MDTADKTAAVNKYVEAFANSDIDIIKQLYTADAVVEDPVGTDPHKGMDAIVAFYTTGLTAGAKLELTGPVRCAGNTAAFPFVCKVGDISINIIDVFEFNDAGKVTSMKAYWGPENFS
;
A
#
# COMPACT_ATOMS: atom_id res chain seq x y z
N MET A 1 13.93 12.56 0.05
CA MET A 1 13.97 11.10 0.33
C MET A 1 14.87 10.39 -0.68
N ASP A 2 15.72 9.54 -0.18
CA ASP A 2 16.50 8.65 -1.04
C ASP A 2 15.80 7.30 -1.23
N THR A 3 16.43 6.40 -2.00
CA THR A 3 15.88 5.05 -2.23
C THR A 3 15.72 4.25 -0.94
N ALA A 4 16.67 4.39 0.00
CA ALA A 4 16.60 3.67 1.27
C ALA A 4 15.39 4.13 2.10
N ASP A 5 15.09 5.43 2.13
CA ASP A 5 13.93 5.98 2.84
C ASP A 5 12.62 5.47 2.26
N LYS A 6 12.51 5.46 0.92
CA LYS A 6 11.30 4.97 0.25
C LYS A 6 11.12 3.48 0.46
N THR A 7 12.20 2.70 0.40
CA THR A 7 12.16 1.26 0.65
C THR A 7 11.75 0.97 2.09
N ALA A 8 12.24 1.76 3.05
CA ALA A 8 11.84 1.63 4.45
C ALA A 8 10.34 1.88 4.64
N ALA A 9 9.78 2.87 3.92
CA ALA A 9 8.34 3.13 3.96
C ALA A 9 7.54 1.94 3.42
N VAL A 10 8.00 1.32 2.34
CA VAL A 10 7.36 0.12 1.78
C VAL A 10 7.43 -1.05 2.78
N ASN A 11 8.57 -1.24 3.45
CA ASN A 11 8.71 -2.28 4.47
C ASN A 11 7.78 -2.03 5.66
N LYS A 12 7.57 -0.78 6.06
CA LYS A 12 6.59 -0.43 7.09
C LYS A 12 5.17 -0.77 6.65
N TYR A 13 4.85 -0.56 5.39
CA TYR A 13 3.55 -0.93 4.84
C TYR A 13 3.31 -2.44 4.95
N VAL A 14 4.30 -3.24 4.57
CA VAL A 14 4.24 -4.71 4.72
C VAL A 14 4.08 -5.11 6.19
N GLU A 15 4.84 -4.45 7.09
CA GLU A 15 4.77 -4.70 8.54
C GLU A 15 3.38 -4.39 9.10
N ALA A 16 2.71 -3.35 8.61
CA ALA A 16 1.36 -3.02 9.05
C ALA A 16 0.40 -4.20 8.87
N PHE A 17 0.52 -4.93 7.77
CA PHE A 17 -0.29 -6.11 7.51
C PHE A 17 0.18 -7.31 8.32
N ALA A 18 1.50 -7.50 8.46
CA ALA A 18 2.05 -8.60 9.26
C ALA A 18 1.57 -8.53 10.71
N ASN A 19 1.48 -7.32 11.27
CA ASN A 19 1.10 -7.09 12.67
C ASN A 19 -0.36 -6.65 12.84
N SER A 20 -1.12 -6.55 11.76
CA SER A 20 -2.50 -6.01 11.75
C SER A 20 -2.57 -4.66 12.48
N ASP A 21 -1.65 -3.77 12.15
CA ASP A 21 -1.41 -2.50 12.86
C ASP A 21 -1.85 -1.30 12.02
N ILE A 22 -3.08 -0.82 12.27
CA ILE A 22 -3.63 0.33 11.56
C ILE A 22 -2.87 1.63 11.88
N ASP A 23 -2.20 1.73 13.02
CA ASP A 23 -1.46 2.93 13.38
C ASP A 23 -0.28 3.17 12.44
N ILE A 24 0.34 2.10 11.94
CA ILE A 24 1.40 2.22 10.94
C ILE A 24 0.84 2.86 9.67
N ILE A 25 -0.34 2.44 9.23
CA ILE A 25 -1.02 3.04 8.06
C ILE A 25 -1.24 4.54 8.28
N LYS A 26 -1.75 4.92 9.46
CA LYS A 26 -1.98 6.33 9.79
C LYS A 26 -0.69 7.16 9.76
N GLN A 27 0.43 6.56 10.13
CA GLN A 27 1.73 7.23 10.12
C GLN A 27 2.32 7.37 8.73
N LEU A 28 2.01 6.44 7.83
CA LEU A 28 2.54 6.46 6.46
C LEU A 28 1.91 7.54 5.59
N TYR A 29 0.61 7.75 5.71
CA TYR A 29 -0.17 8.61 4.82
C TYR A 29 -0.34 10.01 5.36
N THR A 30 -0.46 11.00 4.46
CA THR A 30 -0.90 12.34 4.83
C THR A 30 -2.39 12.33 5.14
N ALA A 31 -2.86 13.34 5.88
CA ALA A 31 -4.26 13.45 6.27
C ALA A 31 -5.21 13.55 5.06
N ASP A 32 -4.73 14.11 3.95
CA ASP A 32 -5.48 14.32 2.72
C ASP A 32 -5.08 13.37 1.59
N ALA A 33 -4.38 12.29 1.90
CA ALA A 33 -3.92 11.32 0.91
C ALA A 33 -5.09 10.69 0.16
N VAL A 34 -4.76 10.12 -1.01
CA VAL A 34 -5.74 9.45 -1.88
C VAL A 34 -5.24 8.04 -2.18
N VAL A 35 -6.10 7.05 -2.00
CA VAL A 35 -5.82 5.63 -2.29
C VAL A 35 -6.79 5.15 -3.37
N GLU A 36 -6.24 4.68 -4.48
CA GLU A 36 -7.02 4.08 -5.58
C GLU A 36 -6.61 2.60 -5.69
N ASP A 37 -7.52 1.69 -5.37
CA ASP A 37 -7.19 0.27 -5.23
C ASP A 37 -8.39 -0.62 -5.60
N PRO A 38 -8.36 -1.25 -6.77
CA PRO A 38 -7.39 -1.03 -7.85
C PRO A 38 -7.68 0.24 -8.64
N VAL A 39 -6.72 0.65 -9.46
CA VAL A 39 -6.91 1.76 -10.40
C VAL A 39 -8.17 1.52 -11.24
N GLY A 40 -8.99 2.55 -11.40
CA GLY A 40 -10.25 2.45 -12.12
C GLY A 40 -11.48 2.31 -11.23
N THR A 41 -11.29 2.19 -9.90
CA THR A 41 -12.38 2.20 -8.92
C THR A 41 -12.42 3.54 -8.19
N ASP A 42 -13.49 3.80 -7.45
CA ASP A 42 -13.63 5.06 -6.71
C ASP A 42 -12.52 5.21 -5.67
N PRO A 43 -11.77 6.30 -5.69
CA PRO A 43 -10.68 6.49 -4.74
C PRO A 43 -11.18 6.75 -3.33
N HIS A 44 -10.37 6.32 -2.35
CA HIS A 44 -10.57 6.61 -0.94
C HIS A 44 -9.80 7.89 -0.62
N LYS A 45 -10.50 8.95 -0.25
CA LYS A 45 -9.92 10.28 -0.05
C LYS A 45 -9.94 10.66 1.41
N GLY A 46 -8.76 10.99 1.95
CA GLY A 46 -8.58 11.41 3.32
C GLY A 46 -8.42 10.27 4.31
N MET A 47 -7.90 10.60 5.48
CA MET A 47 -7.49 9.59 6.48
C MET A 47 -8.64 8.70 6.94
N ASP A 48 -9.84 9.25 7.17
CA ASP A 48 -10.97 8.44 7.65
C ASP A 48 -11.36 7.37 6.64
N ALA A 49 -11.42 7.73 5.34
CA ALA A 49 -11.74 6.79 4.27
C ALA A 49 -10.64 5.74 4.09
N ILE A 50 -9.37 6.17 4.18
CA ILE A 50 -8.21 5.29 4.07
C ILE A 50 -8.18 4.28 5.22
N VAL A 51 -8.39 4.73 6.45
CA VAL A 51 -8.44 3.85 7.62
C VAL A 51 -9.57 2.83 7.48
N ALA A 52 -10.76 3.25 7.05
CA ALA A 52 -11.89 2.34 6.84
C ALA A 52 -11.55 1.28 5.79
N PHE A 53 -10.91 1.68 4.68
CA PHE A 53 -10.50 0.77 3.62
C PHE A 53 -9.49 -0.27 4.12
N TYR A 54 -8.41 0.16 4.76
CA TYR A 54 -7.37 -0.76 5.23
C TYR A 54 -7.85 -1.64 6.38
N THR A 55 -8.70 -1.13 7.26
CA THR A 55 -9.23 -1.91 8.38
C THR A 55 -9.94 -3.17 7.90
N THR A 56 -10.65 -3.10 6.78
CA THR A 56 -11.30 -4.28 6.18
C THR A 56 -10.29 -5.36 5.84
N GLY A 57 -9.18 -5.00 5.17
CA GLY A 57 -8.13 -5.95 4.82
C GLY A 57 -7.38 -6.50 6.03
N LEU A 58 -7.05 -5.64 6.99
CA LEU A 58 -6.36 -6.06 8.21
C LEU A 58 -7.23 -7.01 9.04
N THR A 59 -8.52 -6.71 9.18
CA THR A 59 -9.47 -7.57 9.91
C THR A 59 -9.63 -8.93 9.23
N ALA A 60 -9.58 -8.97 7.90
CA ALA A 60 -9.62 -10.22 7.15
C ALA A 60 -8.33 -11.03 7.25
N GLY A 61 -7.28 -10.49 7.86
CA GLY A 61 -6.00 -11.18 8.02
C GLY A 61 -5.10 -11.13 6.79
N ALA A 62 -5.28 -10.13 5.93
CA ALA A 62 -4.46 -9.98 4.74
C ALA A 62 -2.96 -9.85 5.10
N LYS A 63 -2.09 -10.56 4.38
CA LYS A 63 -0.65 -10.50 4.51
C LYS A 63 -0.04 -10.15 3.18
N LEU A 64 1.02 -9.35 3.19
CA LEU A 64 1.75 -8.93 1.99
C LEU A 64 3.13 -9.55 1.98
N GLU A 65 3.56 -9.99 0.81
CA GLU A 65 4.90 -10.54 0.60
C GLU A 65 5.47 -9.94 -0.68
N LEU A 66 6.57 -9.19 -0.55
CA LEU A 66 7.24 -8.62 -1.72
C LEU A 66 7.77 -9.73 -2.63
N THR A 67 7.53 -9.61 -3.92
CA THR A 67 7.96 -10.60 -4.93
C THR A 67 9.11 -10.12 -5.80
N GLY A 68 9.60 -8.91 -5.55
CA GLY A 68 10.74 -8.33 -6.24
C GLY A 68 11.20 -7.07 -5.53
N PRO A 69 12.28 -6.45 -6.02
CA PRO A 69 12.81 -5.25 -5.38
C PRO A 69 11.87 -4.06 -5.56
N VAL A 70 11.92 -3.15 -4.58
CA VAL A 70 11.25 -1.84 -4.69
C VAL A 70 11.99 -1.03 -5.74
N ARG A 71 11.26 -0.44 -6.69
CA ARG A 71 11.83 0.46 -7.70
C ARG A 71 11.41 1.88 -7.36
N CYS A 72 12.41 2.76 -7.27
CA CYS A 72 12.19 4.15 -6.92
C CYS A 72 12.59 5.05 -8.09
N ALA A 73 11.75 6.03 -8.40
CA ALA A 73 12.01 7.04 -9.41
C ALA A 73 11.30 8.33 -9.01
N GLY A 74 12.02 9.46 -9.07
CA GLY A 74 11.47 10.75 -8.64
C GLY A 74 10.99 10.67 -7.20
N ASN A 75 9.76 11.11 -6.96
CA ASN A 75 9.12 11.05 -5.64
C ASN A 75 8.24 9.81 -5.47
N THR A 76 8.50 8.75 -6.22
CA THR A 76 7.65 7.55 -6.23
C THR A 76 8.43 6.29 -5.91
N ALA A 77 7.69 5.27 -5.43
CA ALA A 77 8.18 3.91 -5.25
C ALA A 77 7.13 2.95 -5.78
N ALA A 78 7.56 2.02 -6.64
CA ALA A 78 6.70 0.96 -7.17
C ALA A 78 7.20 -0.38 -6.64
N PHE A 79 6.30 -1.22 -6.16
CA PHE A 79 6.70 -2.48 -5.57
C PHE A 79 5.72 -3.61 -5.88
N PRO A 80 6.25 -4.74 -6.39
CA PRO A 80 5.44 -5.93 -6.66
C PRO A 80 5.30 -6.77 -5.40
N PHE A 81 4.11 -7.31 -5.17
CA PHE A 81 3.87 -8.19 -4.03
C PHE A 81 2.68 -9.11 -4.30
N VAL A 82 2.56 -10.13 -3.47
CA VAL A 82 1.37 -10.96 -3.39
C VAL A 82 0.63 -10.63 -2.10
N CYS A 83 -0.67 -10.43 -2.21
CA CYS A 83 -1.55 -10.27 -1.04
C CYS A 83 -2.24 -11.62 -0.80
N LYS A 84 -2.08 -12.16 0.39
CA LYS A 84 -2.68 -13.45 0.76
C LYS A 84 -3.78 -13.22 1.79
N VAL A 85 -4.99 -13.65 1.46
CA VAL A 85 -6.16 -13.57 2.33
C VAL A 85 -6.85 -14.94 2.31
N GLY A 86 -6.76 -15.70 3.40
CA GLY A 86 -7.26 -17.08 3.43
C GLY A 86 -6.60 -17.91 2.34
N ASP A 87 -7.40 -18.55 1.49
CA ASP A 87 -6.91 -19.38 0.38
C ASP A 87 -6.71 -18.57 -0.92
N ILE A 88 -6.94 -17.26 -0.87
CA ILE A 88 -6.84 -16.40 -2.05
C ILE A 88 -5.48 -15.70 -2.06
N SER A 89 -4.85 -15.67 -3.23
CA SER A 89 -3.63 -14.89 -3.49
C SER A 89 -3.89 -13.94 -4.65
N ILE A 90 -3.43 -12.69 -4.51
CA ILE A 90 -3.59 -11.68 -5.54
C ILE A 90 -2.21 -11.08 -5.82
N ASN A 91 -1.78 -11.12 -7.09
CA ASN A 91 -0.54 -10.47 -7.51
C ASN A 91 -0.82 -9.01 -7.81
N ILE A 92 -0.10 -8.11 -7.13
CA ILE A 92 -0.37 -6.67 -7.15
C ILE A 92 0.94 -5.91 -7.38
N ILE A 93 0.82 -4.74 -8.00
CA ILE A 93 1.87 -3.73 -7.99
C ILE A 93 1.27 -2.47 -7.39
N ASP A 94 1.87 -1.96 -6.31
CA ASP A 94 1.49 -0.66 -5.73
C ASP A 94 2.50 0.39 -6.11
N VAL A 95 2.03 1.63 -6.26
CA VAL A 95 2.86 2.81 -6.47
C VAL A 95 2.53 3.83 -5.38
N PHE A 96 3.54 4.17 -4.59
CA PHE A 96 3.47 5.27 -3.62
C PHE A 96 4.05 6.54 -4.23
N GLU A 97 3.38 7.66 -4.00
CA GLU A 97 3.91 9.00 -4.26
C GLU A 97 4.12 9.69 -2.92
N PHE A 98 5.30 10.29 -2.72
CA PHE A 98 5.71 10.89 -1.45
C PHE A 98 5.81 12.40 -1.54
N ASN A 99 5.55 13.08 -0.41
CA ASN A 99 5.86 14.50 -0.26
C ASN A 99 7.29 14.69 0.30
N ASP A 100 7.70 15.95 0.48
CA ASP A 100 9.04 16.27 0.97
C ASP A 100 9.27 15.85 2.43
N ALA A 101 8.19 15.64 3.20
CA ALA A 101 8.27 15.14 4.57
C ALA A 101 8.37 13.62 4.66
N GLY A 102 8.36 12.92 3.50
CA GLY A 102 8.47 11.47 3.46
C GLY A 102 7.16 10.74 3.71
N LYS A 103 6.03 11.44 3.62
CA LYS A 103 4.71 10.83 3.77
C LYS A 103 4.10 10.50 2.41
N VAL A 104 3.29 9.45 2.37
CA VAL A 104 2.59 9.04 1.16
C VAL A 104 1.39 9.94 0.94
N THR A 105 1.35 10.60 -0.21
CA THR A 105 0.24 11.46 -0.61
C THR A 105 -0.73 10.75 -1.53
N SER A 106 -0.26 9.71 -2.23
CA SER A 106 -1.08 8.95 -3.18
C SER A 106 -0.59 7.52 -3.23
N MET A 107 -1.52 6.58 -3.25
CA MET A 107 -1.25 5.18 -3.53
C MET A 107 -2.17 4.72 -4.66
N LYS A 108 -1.58 4.03 -5.64
CA LYS A 108 -2.32 3.38 -6.71
C LYS A 108 -1.93 1.92 -6.75
N ALA A 109 -2.94 1.03 -6.74
CA ALA A 109 -2.73 -0.40 -6.83
C ALA A 109 -3.18 -0.91 -8.20
N TYR A 110 -2.36 -1.77 -8.78
CA TYR A 110 -2.60 -2.32 -10.11
C TYR A 110 -2.82 -3.83 -10.00
N TRP A 111 -4.08 -4.25 -10.17
CA TRP A 111 -4.48 -5.64 -10.23
C TRP A 111 -5.87 -5.74 -10.86
N GLY A 112 -6.20 -6.90 -11.36
CA GLY A 112 -7.50 -7.19 -11.95
C GLY A 112 -7.88 -8.65 -11.69
N PRO A 113 -9.03 -9.12 -12.22
CA PRO A 113 -9.50 -10.49 -12.00
C PRO A 113 -8.48 -11.56 -12.40
N GLU A 114 -7.66 -11.29 -13.42
CA GLU A 114 -6.64 -12.22 -13.91
C GLU A 114 -5.45 -12.40 -12.96
N ASN A 115 -5.34 -11.57 -11.93
CA ASN A 115 -4.22 -11.61 -10.98
C ASN A 115 -4.51 -12.45 -9.73
N PHE A 116 -5.68 -13.03 -9.64
CA PHE A 116 -6.06 -13.93 -8.57
C PHE A 116 -5.54 -15.34 -8.83
N SER A 117 -5.19 -16.02 -7.76
CA SER A 117 -4.79 -17.42 -7.84
C SER A 117 -5.07 -18.18 -6.55
#